data_5517951a36d27821ae12c3d4eef3fb57
#
_entry.id   5517951a36d27821ae12c3d4eef3fb57
#
_cell.length_a   1.000
_cell.length_b   1.000
_cell.length_c   1.000
_cell.angle_alpha   90.00
_cell.angle_beta   90.00
_cell.angle_gamma   90.00
#
_symmetry.space_group_name_H-M   'P 1'
#
loop_
_entity.id
_entity.type
_entity.pdbx_description
1 polymer ?
#
loop_
_entity_poly.entity_id
_entity_poly.type
_entity_poly.pdbx_seq_one_letter_code
_entity_poly.pdbx_strand_id
1 'polypeptide(L)'
;MNILVPLIPATLSLRTLDQLTEFVAGFRGHRPQVRAFFSMVDGRKRLHQEIIKDLSNERADVAATPIPALSMIERMSVERAPVSAFAPRSVAARAYHDLWTELTKET
;
A
#
# COMPACT_ATOMS: atom_id res chain seq x y z
N MET A 1 -7.94 1.61 15.70
CA MET A 1 -6.72 2.15 15.07
C MET A 1 -6.30 1.27 13.91
N ASN A 2 -5.97 1.86 12.78
CA ASN A 2 -5.51 1.12 11.59
C ASN A 2 -4.06 1.43 11.34
N ILE A 3 -3.29 0.38 10.99
CA ILE A 3 -1.90 0.51 10.59
C ILE A 3 -1.82 0.25 9.10
N LEU A 4 -1.34 1.25 8.35
CA LEU A 4 -1.11 1.10 6.91
C LEU A 4 0.35 0.78 6.66
N VAL A 5 0.60 -0.30 5.93
CA VAL A 5 1.96 -0.77 5.65
C VAL A 5 2.20 -0.74 4.14
N PRO A 6 3.10 0.13 3.65
CA PRO A 6 3.51 0.10 2.26
C PRO A 6 4.46 -1.08 2.02
N LEU A 7 4.20 -1.83 0.97
CA LEU A 7 5.01 -2.99 0.57
C LEU A 7 5.59 -2.77 -0.82
N ILE A 8 6.85 -3.08 -0.99
CA ILE A 8 7.43 -3.24 -2.32
C ILE A 8 7.09 -4.66 -2.76
N PRO A 9 6.68 -4.90 -4.03
CA PRO A 9 6.33 -6.24 -4.49
C PRO A 9 7.55 -7.17 -4.56
N ALA A 10 7.98 -7.66 -3.41
CA ALA A 10 9.14 -8.53 -3.24
C ALA A 10 8.92 -9.46 -2.05
N THR A 11 9.55 -10.62 -2.08
CA THR A 11 9.40 -11.66 -1.04
C THR A 11 9.77 -11.14 0.35
N LEU A 12 10.80 -10.30 0.45
CA LEU A 12 11.25 -9.77 1.73
C LEU A 12 10.19 -8.89 2.40
N SER A 13 9.47 -8.09 1.63
CA SER A 13 8.41 -7.24 2.16
C SER A 13 7.25 -8.06 2.72
N LEU A 14 6.96 -9.20 2.09
CA LEU A 14 5.90 -10.10 2.56
C LEU A 14 6.26 -10.71 3.91
N ARG A 15 7.52 -11.09 4.09
CA ARG A 15 8.00 -11.61 5.37
C ARG A 15 7.86 -10.55 6.47
N THR A 16 8.15 -9.30 6.15
CA THR A 16 7.99 -8.19 7.09
C THR A 16 6.52 -8.01 7.49
N LEU A 17 5.61 -8.13 6.53
CA LEU A 17 4.18 -8.04 6.82
C LEU A 17 3.74 -9.18 7.76
N ASP A 18 4.19 -10.40 7.51
CA ASP A 18 3.85 -11.54 8.35
C ASP A 18 4.36 -11.34 9.78
N GLN A 19 5.59 -10.85 9.94
CA GLN A 19 6.16 -10.56 11.25
C GLN A 19 5.35 -9.50 12.00
N LEU A 20 4.94 -8.44 11.30
CA LEU A 20 4.13 -7.38 11.89
C LEU A 20 2.76 -7.91 12.31
N THR A 21 2.14 -8.72 11.46
CA THR A 21 0.83 -9.31 11.74
C THR A 21 0.88 -10.20 13.00
N GLU A 22 1.93 -11.01 13.12
CA GLU A 22 2.13 -11.82 14.31
C GLU A 22 2.35 -10.98 15.58
N PHE A 23 3.11 -9.91 15.46
CA PHE A 23 3.36 -9.00 16.56
C PHE A 23 2.06 -8.36 17.06
N VAL A 24 1.23 -7.87 16.14
CA VAL A 24 -0.05 -7.25 16.47
C VAL A 24 -1.03 -8.27 17.06
N ALA A 25 -0.99 -9.51 16.58
CA ALA A 25 -1.85 -10.57 17.10
C ALA A 25 -1.58 -10.89 18.59
N GLY A 26 -0.39 -10.56 19.08
CA GLY A 26 -0.04 -10.74 20.48
C GLY A 26 -0.51 -9.62 21.40
N PHE A 27 -1.08 -8.54 20.86
CA PHE A 27 -1.55 -7.44 21.68
C PHE A 27 -2.77 -7.84 22.52
N ARG A 28 -2.78 -7.38 23.77
CA ARG A 28 -3.93 -7.54 24.66
C ARG A 28 -4.84 -6.35 24.53
N GLY A 29 -6.17 -6.58 24.54
CA GLY A 29 -7.15 -5.52 24.45
C GLY A 29 -7.42 -5.11 23.01
N HIS A 30 -7.40 -3.81 22.73
CA HIS A 30 -7.76 -3.28 21.42
C HIS A 30 -6.63 -3.49 20.43
N ARG A 31 -6.84 -4.38 19.45
CA ARG A 31 -5.84 -4.68 18.43
C ARG A 31 -6.00 -3.74 17.24
N PRO A 32 -4.92 -3.10 16.77
CA PRO A 32 -4.98 -2.34 15.52
C PRO A 32 -5.22 -3.27 14.34
N GLN A 33 -5.96 -2.80 13.35
CA GLN A 33 -6.15 -3.51 12.09
C GLN A 33 -4.97 -3.19 11.17
N VAL A 34 -4.29 -4.22 10.70
CA VAL A 34 -3.18 -4.07 9.76
C VAL A 34 -3.72 -4.15 8.35
N ARG A 35 -3.44 -3.13 7.55
CA ARG A 35 -3.78 -3.10 6.12
C ARG A 35 -2.53 -2.77 5.33
N ALA A 36 -2.26 -3.53 4.29
CA ALA A 36 -1.09 -3.34 3.45
C ALA A 36 -1.50 -2.91 2.05
N PHE A 37 -0.62 -2.18 1.38
CA PHE A 37 -0.80 -1.83 -0.03
C PHE A 37 0.55 -1.87 -0.72
N PHE A 38 0.54 -2.14 -2.03
CA PHE A 38 1.78 -2.19 -2.79
C PHE A 38 2.17 -0.79 -3.26
N SER A 39 3.40 -0.41 -2.96
CA SER A 39 3.99 0.86 -3.34
C SER A 39 5.18 0.62 -4.27
N MET A 40 5.58 1.64 -5.01
CA MET A 40 6.71 1.60 -5.95
C MET A 40 6.56 0.47 -6.97
N VAL A 41 5.35 0.27 -7.47
CA VAL A 41 5.05 -0.79 -8.42
C VAL A 41 5.50 -0.36 -9.82
N ASP A 42 6.35 -1.17 -10.44
CA ASP A 42 6.72 -1.00 -11.84
C ASP A 42 5.83 -1.89 -12.69
N GLY A 43 4.87 -1.29 -13.40
CA GLY A 43 3.91 -2.02 -14.21
C GLY A 43 4.51 -2.80 -15.37
N ARG A 44 5.78 -2.51 -15.73
CA ARG A 44 6.49 -3.25 -16.77
C ARG A 44 7.08 -4.56 -16.23
N LYS A 45 7.19 -4.71 -14.92
CA LYS A 45 7.74 -5.93 -14.31
C LYS A 45 6.63 -6.95 -14.09
N ARG A 46 6.72 -8.04 -14.79
CA ARG A 46 5.76 -9.13 -14.70
C ARG A 46 5.70 -9.72 -13.28
N LEU A 47 6.85 -9.83 -12.64
CA LEU A 47 6.91 -10.33 -11.26
C LEU A 47 6.09 -9.46 -10.30
N HIS A 48 6.13 -8.13 -10.45
CA HIS A 48 5.33 -7.22 -9.63
C HIS A 48 3.84 -7.47 -9.83
N GLN A 49 3.40 -7.63 -11.08
CA GLN A 49 1.99 -7.87 -11.38
C GLN A 49 1.51 -9.21 -10.82
N GLU A 50 2.33 -10.25 -10.93
CA GLU A 50 2.00 -11.57 -10.41
C GLU A 50 1.87 -11.56 -8.88
N ILE A 51 2.81 -10.93 -8.19
CA ILE A 51 2.79 -10.84 -6.72
C ILE A 51 1.55 -10.09 -6.26
N ILE A 52 1.23 -8.96 -6.87
CA ILE A 52 0.06 -8.16 -6.51
C ILE A 52 -1.23 -8.96 -6.68
N LYS A 53 -1.37 -9.61 -7.84
CA LYS A 53 -2.56 -10.38 -8.16
C LYS A 53 -2.77 -11.53 -7.17
N ASP A 54 -1.70 -12.30 -6.93
CA ASP A 54 -1.79 -13.48 -6.08
C ASP A 54 -2.11 -13.09 -4.63
N LEU A 55 -1.43 -12.09 -4.11
CA LEU A 55 -1.58 -11.71 -2.71
C LEU A 55 -2.85 -10.95 -2.41
N SER A 56 -3.29 -10.08 -3.32
CA SER A 56 -4.55 -9.37 -3.11
C SER A 56 -5.75 -10.32 -3.18
N ASN A 57 -5.63 -11.44 -3.91
CA ASN A 57 -6.65 -12.47 -3.94
C ASN A 57 -6.61 -13.39 -2.72
N GLU A 58 -5.42 -13.68 -2.19
CA GLU A 58 -5.25 -14.61 -1.09
C GLU A 58 -5.38 -13.97 0.29
N ARG A 59 -5.09 -12.68 0.41
CA ARG A 59 -5.06 -11.99 1.70
C ARG A 59 -6.00 -10.79 1.69
N ALA A 60 -6.97 -10.81 2.61
CA ALA A 60 -7.91 -9.70 2.77
C ALA A 60 -7.27 -8.45 3.35
N ASP A 61 -6.11 -8.57 4.01
CA ASP A 61 -5.39 -7.43 4.59
C ASP A 61 -4.50 -6.69 3.59
N VAL A 62 -4.45 -7.16 2.33
CA VAL A 62 -3.67 -6.53 1.27
C VAL A 62 -4.61 -5.87 0.26
N ALA A 63 -4.46 -4.56 0.07
CA ALA A 63 -5.27 -3.81 -0.88
C ALA A 63 -4.89 -4.13 -2.32
N ALA A 64 -5.87 -4.14 -3.21
CA ALA A 64 -5.67 -4.44 -4.62
C ALA A 64 -5.16 -3.23 -5.43
N THR A 65 -5.37 -2.01 -4.93
CA THR A 65 -4.97 -0.78 -5.63
C THR A 65 -3.48 -0.52 -5.43
N PRO A 66 -2.64 -0.60 -6.49
CA PRO A 66 -1.20 -0.35 -6.37
C PRO A 66 -0.88 1.14 -6.48
N ILE A 67 0.21 1.55 -5.84
CA ILE A 67 0.78 2.88 -6.03
C ILE A 67 2.00 2.72 -6.94
N PRO A 68 1.98 3.30 -8.14
CA PRO A 68 3.07 3.11 -9.10
C PRO A 68 4.34 3.86 -8.71
N ALA A 69 5.47 3.39 -9.25
CA ALA A 69 6.77 4.04 -9.07
C ALA A 69 6.86 5.25 -10.01
N LEU A 70 6.46 6.42 -9.53
CA LEU A 70 6.45 7.66 -10.30
C LEU A 70 7.30 8.73 -9.60
N SER A 71 8.00 9.54 -10.39
CA SER A 71 8.80 10.63 -9.86
C SER A 71 7.97 11.65 -9.07
N MET A 72 6.70 11.81 -9.44
CA MET A 72 5.79 12.71 -8.73
C MET A 72 5.59 12.28 -7.27
N ILE A 73 5.61 10.98 -6.99
CA ILE A 73 5.50 10.46 -5.62
C ILE A 73 6.77 10.75 -4.84
N GLU A 74 7.94 10.62 -5.48
CA GLU A 74 9.21 10.97 -4.86
C GLU A 74 9.27 12.46 -4.51
N ARG A 75 8.62 13.31 -5.28
CA ARG A 75 8.57 14.74 -5.03
C ARG A 75 7.80 15.11 -3.76
N MET A 76 7.00 14.21 -3.22
CA MET A 76 6.29 14.47 -1.97
C MET A 76 7.24 14.83 -0.83
N SER A 77 8.42 14.21 -0.78
CA SER A 77 9.40 14.52 0.25
C SER A 77 10.07 15.87 0.03
N VAL A 78 10.28 16.28 -1.22
CA VAL A 78 10.84 17.58 -1.57
C VAL A 78 9.84 18.70 -1.28
N GLU A 79 8.60 18.51 -1.69
CA GLU A 79 7.52 19.50 -1.49
C GLU A 79 6.99 19.51 -0.05
N ARG A 80 7.28 18.47 0.72
CA ARG A 80 6.76 18.28 2.09
C ARG A 80 5.25 18.36 2.14
N ALA A 81 4.59 17.78 1.13
CA ALA A 81 3.15 17.81 0.97
C ALA A 81 2.68 16.55 0.27
N PRO A 82 1.42 16.12 0.50
CA PRO A 82 0.86 15.02 -0.27
C PRO A 82 0.72 15.40 -1.74
N VAL A 83 0.82 14.41 -2.63
CA VAL A 83 0.78 14.66 -4.07
C VAL A 83 -0.50 15.38 -4.50
N SER A 84 -1.62 15.15 -3.84
CA SER A 84 -2.88 15.81 -4.15
C SER A 84 -2.85 17.32 -3.89
N ALA A 85 -1.93 17.80 -3.04
CA ALA A 85 -1.81 19.23 -2.74
C ALA A 85 -1.09 20.01 -3.83
N PHE A 86 -0.10 19.40 -4.51
CA PHE A 86 0.68 20.11 -5.55
C PHE A 86 0.44 19.57 -6.97
N ALA A 87 -0.12 18.38 -7.12
CA ALA A 87 -0.40 17.77 -8.41
C ALA A 87 -1.72 16.97 -8.36
N PRO A 88 -2.86 17.64 -8.11
CA PRO A 88 -4.13 16.93 -7.85
C PRO A 88 -4.70 16.19 -9.06
N ARG A 89 -4.23 16.51 -10.28
CA ARG A 89 -4.69 15.83 -11.50
C ARG A 89 -3.70 14.80 -12.03
N SER A 90 -2.65 14.51 -11.27
CA SER A 90 -1.63 13.55 -11.68
C SER A 90 -2.11 12.10 -11.52
N VAL A 91 -1.46 11.19 -12.23
CA VAL A 91 -1.68 9.75 -12.06
C VAL A 91 -1.38 9.33 -10.62
N ALA A 92 -0.35 9.93 -10.01
CA ALA A 92 0.00 9.63 -8.62
C ALA A 92 -1.13 10.02 -7.66
N ALA A 93 -1.70 11.21 -7.80
CA ALA A 93 -2.81 11.66 -6.95
C ALA A 93 -4.02 10.74 -7.11
N ARG A 94 -4.30 10.32 -8.34
CA ARG A 94 -5.42 9.40 -8.61
C ARG A 94 -5.19 8.03 -7.98
N ALA A 95 -3.96 7.52 -8.02
CA ALA A 95 -3.64 6.24 -7.41
C ALA A 95 -3.89 6.27 -5.89
N TYR A 96 -3.47 7.33 -5.20
CA TYR A 96 -3.74 7.48 -3.77
C TYR A 96 -5.22 7.65 -3.48
N HIS A 97 -5.94 8.36 -4.32
CA HIS A 97 -7.38 8.51 -4.17
C HIS A 97 -8.10 7.15 -4.30
N ASP A 98 -7.72 6.37 -5.31
CA ASP A 98 -8.31 5.05 -5.53
C ASP A 98 -8.00 4.11 -4.37
N LEU A 99 -6.78 4.15 -3.85
CA LEU A 99 -6.40 3.37 -2.68
C LEU A 99 -7.24 3.75 -1.46
N TRP A 100 -7.40 5.04 -1.21
CA TRP A 100 -8.22 5.53 -0.11
C TRP A 100 -9.66 5.07 -0.24
N THR A 101 -10.22 5.13 -1.45
CA THR A 101 -11.58 4.67 -1.73
C THR A 101 -11.72 3.18 -1.43
N GLU A 102 -10.76 2.37 -1.83
CA GLU A 102 -10.77 0.93 -1.54
C GLU A 102 -10.73 0.67 -0.04
N LEU A 103 -9.81 1.33 0.67
CA LEU A 103 -9.65 1.13 2.10
C LEU A 103 -10.88 1.55 2.91
N THR A 104 -11.58 2.60 2.49
CA THR A 104 -12.75 3.10 3.20
C THR A 104 -14.02 2.29 2.91
N LYS A 105 -14.12 1.64 1.77
CA LYS A 105 -15.27 0.79 1.43
C LYS A 105 -15.37 -0.46 2.31
N GLU A 106 -14.26 -0.90 2.86
CA GLU A 106 -14.21 -2.13 3.65
C GLU A 106 -14.51 -1.89 5.13
N THR A 107 -14.71 -0.66 5.50
CA THR A 107 -15.14 -0.29 6.84
C THR A 107 -16.61 0.13 6.81
#